data_7fc56f7ff402037d04cfbdbf86a4d75e
#
_entry.id   7fc56f7ff402037d04cfbdbf86a4d75e
#
_cell.length_a   1.000
_cell.length_b   1.000
_cell.length_c   1.000
_cell.angle_alpha   90.00
_cell.angle_beta   90.00
_cell.angle_gamma   90.00
#
_symmetry.space_group_name_H-M   'P 1'
#
loop_
_entity.id
_entity.type
_entity.pdbx_description
1 polymer ?
#
loop_
_entity_poly.entity_id
_entity_poly.type
_entity_poly.pdbx_seq_one_letter_code
_entity_poly.pdbx_strand_id
1 'polypeptide(L)'
;CALLDDNSIKCWGNVAALGLGMSASEDGFGDGYLETGDMLPSISLPSGRNAVMIEAGAGHTCAELDNDDLICWGANDFGQLGMGNTSYIGDDLDEVGDNFATIDLPPGRNVSQLALGKTHTCAIWDDGSVSCWGSNDNGELGFENTDDIGDQGSEMGSNLGFVSFPNGNTAVNITAGDGFTCAILNNSDTVCWGDNQFGQLGIENTNDIGNQGGEMGNSLGTVDLGTSRYAVEIDAGSKSVCAILDNSQVKCWGQNDVGQLGLGNTLDRGDGFNEMGDNLLPVSIGGSADRIEVGDKFACIILTSDGIKCWGTASNGRLGYGDLAFKGDDSLDMPTDDVELKLDDTFEGDDCNELFPSTNPSMENHQLDASTAEMGKFNSMTLRSDGCPALAYSSGDDNRLRFATYVNGLWTIELLGESTGEITDLGIVVDSNDIPHIVHSEVGDSADEIHYTTKENGRWVTISLAGIASNLELVLHSDDTLEVVYTSTANDNLRTYKCSSACSSDSSWELSQYDEVTSTDNFDAAIDSDNTIHIVGIFDNGDGDLDNDSLTYYHLLSDGTSTNFTLNSSAFGNDENSSIAISISPDDSVHVVHETYDLG
;
A
#
# COMPACT_ATOMS: atom_id res chain seq x y z
N CYS A 1 -4.71 11.31 -3.80
CA CYS A 1 -3.55 12.21 -4.00
C CYS A 1 -3.27 13.03 -2.75
N ALA A 2 -2.03 13.45 -2.57
CA ALA A 2 -1.62 14.34 -1.47
C ALA A 2 -0.72 15.45 -1.99
N LEU A 3 -0.97 16.67 -1.53
CA LEU A 3 -0.08 17.80 -1.68
C LEU A 3 0.86 17.83 -0.47
N LEU A 4 2.17 17.74 -0.72
CA LEU A 4 3.18 17.69 0.32
C LEU A 4 3.67 19.09 0.72
N ASP A 5 4.40 19.19 1.82
CA ASP A 5 4.96 20.43 2.36
C ASP A 5 6.04 21.08 1.48
N ASP A 6 6.63 20.29 0.56
CA ASP A 6 7.52 20.79 -0.50
C ASP A 6 6.78 21.21 -1.78
N ASN A 7 5.45 21.23 -1.76
CA ASN A 7 4.52 21.52 -2.86
C ASN A 7 4.57 20.49 -4.01
N SER A 8 5.13 19.32 -3.80
CA SER A 8 4.99 18.20 -4.73
C SER A 8 3.66 17.48 -4.53
N ILE A 9 3.18 16.82 -5.57
CA ILE A 9 1.97 16.00 -5.52
C ILE A 9 2.36 14.55 -5.67
N LYS A 10 1.85 13.70 -4.78
CA LYS A 10 1.92 12.24 -4.90
C LYS A 10 0.53 11.65 -4.97
N CYS A 11 0.29 10.78 -5.94
CA CYS A 11 -0.98 10.09 -6.14
C CYS A 11 -0.79 8.58 -6.11
N TRP A 12 -1.78 7.87 -5.58
CA TRP A 12 -1.83 6.40 -5.55
C TRP A 12 -3.25 5.93 -5.87
N GLY A 13 -3.38 4.69 -6.32
CA GLY A 13 -4.63 4.08 -6.77
C GLY A 13 -4.56 3.65 -8.24
N ASN A 14 -5.68 3.76 -8.96
CA ASN A 14 -5.77 3.35 -10.36
C ASN A 14 -4.92 4.24 -11.27
N VAL A 15 -4.07 3.65 -12.12
CA VAL A 15 -3.10 4.35 -12.99
C VAL A 15 -3.72 5.40 -13.89
N ALA A 16 -4.87 5.13 -14.48
CA ALA A 16 -5.52 6.06 -15.42
C ALA A 16 -5.86 7.44 -14.81
N ALA A 17 -5.92 7.55 -13.48
CA ALA A 17 -6.24 8.77 -12.76
C ALA A 17 -5.04 9.42 -12.06
N LEU A 18 -3.83 8.85 -12.17
CA LEU A 18 -2.68 9.28 -11.37
C LEU A 18 -1.89 10.43 -12.01
N GLY A 19 -1.99 10.67 -13.32
CA GLY A 19 -1.27 11.75 -14.00
C GLY A 19 0.25 11.54 -14.08
N LEU A 20 0.70 10.29 -14.08
CA LEU A 20 2.12 9.92 -14.10
C LEU A 20 2.68 9.73 -15.53
N GLY A 21 1.86 9.90 -16.56
CA GLY A 21 2.23 9.64 -17.97
C GLY A 21 2.37 8.14 -18.27
N MET A 22 1.63 7.28 -17.55
CA MET A 22 1.68 5.83 -17.68
C MET A 22 0.34 5.31 -18.22
N SER A 23 0.39 4.34 -19.14
CA SER A 23 -0.83 3.83 -19.76
C SER A 23 -1.64 2.94 -18.81
N ALA A 24 -2.96 2.91 -18.99
CA ALA A 24 -3.91 2.11 -18.21
C ALA A 24 -3.69 0.58 -18.27
N SER A 25 -2.65 0.11 -18.97
CA SER A 25 -2.26 -1.32 -19.04
C SER A 25 -1.29 -1.74 -17.92
N GLU A 26 -0.85 -0.80 -17.10
CA GLU A 26 0.02 -1.06 -15.95
C GLU A 26 -0.82 -1.19 -14.67
N ASP A 27 -0.33 -1.94 -13.69
CA ASP A 27 -0.99 -2.08 -12.40
C ASP A 27 -1.01 -0.72 -11.67
N GLY A 28 -1.99 -0.50 -10.77
CA GLY A 28 -2.09 0.72 -9.99
C GLY A 28 -0.89 0.95 -9.07
N PHE A 29 -0.80 2.14 -8.48
CA PHE A 29 0.20 2.46 -7.45
C PHE A 29 -0.44 2.40 -6.05
N GLY A 30 0.32 1.83 -5.10
CA GLY A 30 -0.07 1.79 -3.68
C GLY A 30 -0.63 0.45 -3.22
N ASP A 31 -0.78 -0.54 -4.11
CA ASP A 31 -1.14 -1.92 -3.80
C ASP A 31 0.07 -2.87 -3.80
N GLY A 32 1.23 -2.41 -4.30
CA GLY A 32 2.48 -3.12 -4.35
C GLY A 32 3.54 -2.61 -3.36
N TYR A 33 4.56 -3.42 -3.18
CA TYR A 33 5.74 -3.05 -2.39
C TYR A 33 6.59 -2.00 -3.14
N LEU A 34 7.07 -0.98 -2.44
CA LEU A 34 7.78 0.20 -2.98
C LEU A 34 6.92 1.18 -3.80
N GLU A 35 5.62 1.10 -3.70
CA GLU A 35 4.69 2.01 -4.37
C GLU A 35 4.13 3.08 -3.44
N THR A 36 4.61 3.15 -2.19
CA THR A 36 4.18 4.12 -1.18
C THR A 36 5.37 4.87 -0.57
N GLY A 37 5.12 5.91 0.19
CA GLY A 37 6.14 6.70 0.86
C GLY A 37 7.08 7.43 -0.12
N ASP A 38 8.39 7.35 0.12
CA ASP A 38 9.40 8.03 -0.70
C ASP A 38 9.54 7.44 -2.10
N MET A 39 9.15 6.18 -2.28
CA MET A 39 9.24 5.49 -3.58
C MET A 39 8.07 5.83 -4.50
N LEU A 40 6.95 6.36 -3.96
CA LEU A 40 5.84 6.81 -4.78
C LEU A 40 6.29 8.01 -5.65
N PRO A 41 6.18 7.93 -6.98
CA PRO A 41 6.61 9.01 -7.84
C PRO A 41 5.76 10.27 -7.62
N SER A 42 6.40 11.44 -7.72
CA SER A 42 5.68 12.71 -7.74
C SER A 42 5.15 13.02 -9.14
N ILE A 43 3.98 13.67 -9.19
CA ILE A 43 3.43 14.18 -10.45
C ILE A 43 4.42 15.21 -11.04
N SER A 44 4.72 15.07 -12.32
CA SER A 44 5.54 16.05 -13.03
C SER A 44 4.72 17.29 -13.35
N LEU A 45 4.91 18.37 -12.59
CA LEU A 45 4.26 19.66 -12.81
C LEU A 45 4.99 20.49 -13.89
N PRO A 46 4.34 21.50 -14.49
CA PRO A 46 5.01 22.44 -15.41
C PRO A 46 6.22 23.09 -14.75
N SER A 47 7.29 23.30 -15.54
CA SER A 47 8.60 23.77 -15.05
C SER A 47 8.50 25.07 -14.24
N GLY A 48 9.01 25.04 -13.01
CA GLY A 48 9.03 26.18 -12.10
C GLY A 48 7.67 26.54 -11.52
N ARG A 49 6.70 25.62 -11.53
CA ARG A 49 5.40 25.77 -10.89
C ARG A 49 5.29 24.83 -9.71
N ASN A 50 4.53 25.26 -8.72
CA ASN A 50 4.14 24.51 -7.54
C ASN A 50 2.62 24.40 -7.47
N ALA A 51 2.11 23.29 -6.99
CA ALA A 51 0.70 23.19 -6.67
C ALA A 51 0.41 23.90 -5.33
N VAL A 52 -0.74 24.58 -5.27
CA VAL A 52 -1.22 25.25 -4.05
C VAL A 52 -2.52 24.65 -3.54
N MET A 53 -3.24 23.94 -4.39
CA MET A 53 -4.45 23.20 -4.07
C MET A 53 -4.52 21.93 -4.90
N ILE A 54 -5.09 20.87 -4.35
CA ILE A 54 -5.40 19.64 -5.07
C ILE A 54 -6.76 19.13 -4.62
N GLU A 55 -7.53 18.59 -5.55
CA GLU A 55 -8.79 17.92 -5.30
C GLU A 55 -8.90 16.69 -6.19
N ALA A 56 -9.44 15.58 -5.66
CA ALA A 56 -9.53 14.30 -6.38
C ALA A 56 -10.96 13.75 -6.34
N GLY A 57 -11.50 13.48 -7.52
CA GLY A 57 -12.76 12.76 -7.69
C GLY A 57 -12.54 11.24 -7.85
N ALA A 58 -13.57 10.54 -8.34
CA ALA A 58 -13.50 9.09 -8.48
C ALA A 58 -12.56 8.63 -9.62
N GLY A 59 -12.35 9.45 -10.65
CA GLY A 59 -11.56 9.05 -11.83
C GLY A 59 -10.71 10.17 -12.41
N HIS A 60 -10.71 11.36 -11.81
CA HIS A 60 -9.93 12.51 -12.25
C HIS A 60 -9.47 13.34 -11.05
N THR A 61 -8.44 14.12 -11.26
CA THR A 61 -7.81 14.99 -10.24
C THR A 61 -7.52 16.34 -10.84
N CYS A 62 -7.69 17.41 -10.07
CA CYS A 62 -7.35 18.78 -10.46
C CYS A 62 -6.39 19.41 -9.46
N ALA A 63 -5.48 20.25 -9.93
CA ALA A 63 -4.59 21.04 -9.10
C ALA A 63 -4.54 22.49 -9.59
N GLU A 64 -4.63 23.43 -8.63
CA GLU A 64 -4.32 24.83 -8.87
C GLU A 64 -2.83 25.06 -8.66
N LEU A 65 -2.22 25.80 -9.58
CA LEU A 65 -0.82 26.15 -9.54
C LEU A 65 -0.60 27.54 -8.93
N ASP A 66 0.62 27.84 -8.52
CA ASP A 66 1.06 29.10 -7.89
C ASP A 66 0.93 30.36 -8.79
N ASN A 67 0.46 30.21 -10.01
CA ASN A 67 0.16 31.28 -10.94
C ASN A 67 -1.33 31.37 -11.32
N ASP A 68 -2.20 30.77 -10.51
CA ASP A 68 -3.65 30.72 -10.69
C ASP A 68 -4.12 29.89 -11.91
N ASP A 69 -3.21 29.15 -12.57
CA ASP A 69 -3.58 28.18 -13.60
C ASP A 69 -4.17 26.92 -12.96
N LEU A 70 -5.22 26.37 -13.56
CA LEU A 70 -5.82 25.10 -13.19
C LEU A 70 -5.45 24.02 -14.20
N ILE A 71 -4.95 22.89 -13.74
CA ILE A 71 -4.67 21.69 -14.53
C ILE A 71 -5.46 20.52 -13.97
N CYS A 72 -5.97 19.66 -14.87
CA CYS A 72 -6.67 18.44 -14.48
C CYS A 72 -6.16 17.25 -15.31
N TRP A 73 -6.20 16.06 -14.72
CA TRP A 73 -5.79 14.82 -15.36
C TRP A 73 -6.70 13.66 -14.94
N GLY A 74 -6.62 12.54 -15.67
CA GLY A 74 -7.42 11.33 -15.47
C GLY A 74 -8.51 11.18 -16.52
N ALA A 75 -9.63 10.58 -16.12
CA ALA A 75 -10.78 10.29 -16.96
C ALA A 75 -11.46 11.58 -17.48
N ASN A 76 -11.90 11.54 -18.75
CA ASN A 76 -12.51 12.70 -19.41
C ASN A 76 -13.66 12.32 -20.36
N ASP A 77 -14.35 11.20 -20.13
CA ASP A 77 -15.42 10.72 -21.03
C ASP A 77 -16.56 11.73 -21.25
N PHE A 78 -16.76 12.64 -20.30
CA PHE A 78 -17.84 13.63 -20.28
C PHE A 78 -17.33 15.08 -20.28
N GLY A 79 -16.04 15.33 -20.53
CA GLY A 79 -15.47 16.67 -20.47
C GLY A 79 -15.14 17.17 -19.07
N GLN A 80 -15.10 16.30 -18.05
CA GLN A 80 -14.84 16.66 -16.65
C GLN A 80 -13.46 17.29 -16.40
N LEU A 81 -12.51 17.18 -17.33
CA LEU A 81 -11.24 17.90 -17.31
C LEU A 81 -11.36 19.33 -17.84
N GLY A 82 -12.48 19.73 -18.45
CA GLY A 82 -12.69 21.09 -18.97
C GLY A 82 -11.82 21.47 -20.17
N MET A 83 -11.38 20.47 -20.97
CA MET A 83 -10.44 20.69 -22.09
C MET A 83 -11.13 20.93 -23.42
N GLY A 84 -12.47 20.98 -23.47
CA GLY A 84 -13.25 21.09 -24.72
C GLY A 84 -13.14 19.85 -25.61
N ASN A 85 -12.88 18.70 -25.03
CA ASN A 85 -12.82 17.39 -25.67
C ASN A 85 -13.01 16.29 -24.60
N THR A 86 -13.03 15.02 -25.04
CA THR A 86 -13.21 13.84 -24.17
C THR A 86 -11.96 12.96 -24.12
N SER A 87 -10.77 13.50 -24.39
CA SER A 87 -9.52 12.76 -24.27
C SER A 87 -9.08 12.70 -22.82
N TYR A 88 -8.60 11.55 -22.39
CA TYR A 88 -7.93 11.39 -21.09
C TYR A 88 -6.63 12.20 -21.09
N ILE A 89 -6.17 12.63 -19.95
CA ILE A 89 -4.90 13.38 -19.78
C ILE A 89 -4.09 12.72 -18.67
N GLY A 90 -2.78 12.59 -18.90
CA GLY A 90 -1.83 12.05 -17.91
C GLY A 90 -1.64 10.55 -17.97
N ASP A 91 -2.17 9.88 -19.00
CA ASP A 91 -1.93 8.48 -19.32
C ASP A 91 -0.82 8.28 -20.37
N ASP A 92 -0.26 9.39 -20.91
CA ASP A 92 0.90 9.41 -21.79
C ASP A 92 1.96 10.42 -21.29
N LEU A 93 3.27 10.10 -21.49
CA LEU A 93 4.39 10.96 -21.09
C LEU A 93 4.38 12.35 -21.78
N ASP A 94 3.79 12.44 -22.96
CA ASP A 94 3.67 13.68 -23.73
C ASP A 94 2.57 14.63 -23.19
N GLU A 95 1.85 14.23 -22.14
CA GLU A 95 0.71 14.98 -21.59
C GLU A 95 1.00 15.55 -20.19
N VAL A 96 2.16 15.25 -19.60
CA VAL A 96 2.55 15.67 -18.25
C VAL A 96 3.70 16.68 -18.26
N GLY A 97 3.99 17.28 -17.12
CA GLY A 97 5.05 18.30 -17.02
C GLY A 97 4.70 19.57 -17.77
N ASP A 98 5.62 20.07 -18.57
CA ASP A 98 5.44 21.28 -19.40
C ASP A 98 4.35 21.13 -20.49
N ASN A 99 3.86 19.92 -20.70
CA ASN A 99 2.81 19.63 -21.68
C ASN A 99 1.42 19.61 -21.08
N PHE A 100 1.26 19.73 -19.75
CA PHE A 100 -0.06 19.88 -19.15
C PHE A 100 -0.80 21.06 -19.75
N ALA A 101 -1.96 20.79 -20.32
CA ALA A 101 -2.84 21.85 -20.79
C ALA A 101 -3.53 22.52 -19.59
N THR A 102 -3.60 23.84 -19.58
CA THR A 102 -4.37 24.62 -18.61
C THR A 102 -5.82 24.76 -19.06
N ILE A 103 -6.74 24.76 -18.11
CA ILE A 103 -8.17 24.94 -18.37
C ILE A 103 -8.45 26.42 -18.69
N ASP A 104 -9.26 26.68 -19.72
CA ASP A 104 -9.75 28.04 -20.00
C ASP A 104 -10.81 28.43 -18.97
N LEU A 105 -10.44 29.26 -18.02
CA LEU A 105 -11.30 29.71 -16.93
C LEU A 105 -12.07 31.00 -17.29
N PRO A 106 -13.20 31.31 -16.62
CA PRO A 106 -13.92 32.56 -16.78
C PRO A 106 -12.99 33.75 -16.54
N PRO A 107 -12.95 34.77 -17.43
CA PRO A 107 -11.97 35.85 -17.35
C PRO A 107 -12.05 36.65 -16.04
N GLY A 108 -10.89 36.82 -15.38
CA GLY A 108 -10.74 37.55 -14.13
C GLY A 108 -11.32 36.85 -12.92
N ARG A 109 -11.38 35.54 -12.96
CA ARG A 109 -11.77 34.65 -11.86
C ARG A 109 -10.62 33.77 -11.42
N ASN A 110 -10.41 33.66 -10.12
CA ASN A 110 -9.50 32.71 -9.50
C ASN A 110 -10.30 31.67 -8.75
N VAL A 111 -9.78 30.44 -8.70
CA VAL A 111 -10.42 29.35 -7.95
C VAL A 111 -10.28 29.63 -6.45
N SER A 112 -11.34 29.47 -5.71
CA SER A 112 -11.35 29.52 -4.24
C SER A 112 -11.50 28.15 -3.62
N GLN A 113 -12.28 27.27 -4.27
CA GLN A 113 -12.46 25.87 -3.89
C GLN A 113 -12.84 25.05 -5.11
N LEU A 114 -12.39 23.81 -5.15
CA LEU A 114 -12.79 22.79 -6.11
C LEU A 114 -13.65 21.73 -5.42
N ALA A 115 -14.53 21.11 -6.19
CA ALA A 115 -15.24 19.90 -5.80
C ALA A 115 -15.32 18.96 -7.01
N LEU A 116 -14.77 17.77 -6.89
CA LEU A 116 -14.72 16.78 -7.94
C LEU A 116 -15.62 15.61 -7.59
N GLY A 117 -16.69 15.46 -8.37
CA GLY A 117 -17.55 14.29 -8.29
C GLY A 117 -16.99 13.11 -9.06
N LYS A 118 -17.85 12.17 -9.42
CA LYS A 118 -17.43 11.01 -10.20
C LYS A 118 -17.08 11.37 -11.64
N THR A 119 -17.90 12.20 -12.28
CA THR A 119 -17.82 12.53 -13.70
C THR A 119 -18.03 14.02 -13.99
N HIS A 120 -18.03 14.86 -12.96
CA HIS A 120 -18.12 16.31 -13.10
C HIS A 120 -17.21 17.03 -12.12
N THR A 121 -16.92 18.29 -12.41
CA THR A 121 -16.08 19.19 -11.62
C THR A 121 -16.84 20.49 -11.38
N CYS A 122 -16.79 21.01 -10.16
CA CYS A 122 -17.31 22.32 -9.81
C CYS A 122 -16.22 23.19 -9.17
N ALA A 123 -16.30 24.50 -9.38
CA ALA A 123 -15.41 25.49 -8.77
C ALA A 123 -16.20 26.62 -8.14
N ILE A 124 -15.82 27.02 -6.92
CA ILE A 124 -16.18 28.32 -6.35
C ILE A 124 -15.11 29.32 -6.78
N TRP A 125 -15.55 30.43 -7.35
CA TRP A 125 -14.67 31.52 -7.74
C TRP A 125 -14.44 32.48 -6.57
N ASP A 126 -13.48 33.39 -6.71
CA ASP A 126 -13.09 34.41 -5.72
C ASP A 126 -14.20 35.34 -5.28
N ASP A 127 -15.31 35.47 -6.04
CA ASP A 127 -16.50 36.21 -5.67
C ASP A 127 -17.64 35.35 -5.10
N GLY A 128 -17.40 34.04 -4.92
CA GLY A 128 -18.37 33.08 -4.42
C GLY A 128 -19.39 32.61 -5.46
N SER A 129 -19.27 33.00 -6.74
CA SER A 129 -20.04 32.36 -7.81
C SER A 129 -19.53 30.97 -8.09
N VAL A 130 -20.37 30.09 -8.64
CA VAL A 130 -20.07 28.69 -8.91
C VAL A 130 -20.23 28.38 -10.39
N SER A 131 -19.30 27.63 -10.95
CA SER A 131 -19.46 26.99 -12.26
C SER A 131 -19.13 25.52 -12.16
N CYS A 132 -19.82 24.71 -12.96
CA CYS A 132 -19.58 23.26 -13.04
C CYS A 132 -19.44 22.84 -14.51
N TRP A 133 -18.68 21.75 -14.73
CA TRP A 133 -18.47 21.14 -16.05
C TRP A 133 -18.28 19.62 -15.93
N GLY A 134 -18.40 18.88 -17.01
CA GLY A 134 -18.43 17.43 -17.06
C GLY A 134 -19.82 16.91 -17.39
N SER A 135 -20.15 15.72 -16.90
CA SER A 135 -21.46 15.07 -17.05
C SER A 135 -22.59 15.88 -16.44
N ASN A 136 -23.75 15.84 -17.09
CA ASN A 136 -24.97 16.55 -16.65
C ASN A 136 -26.25 15.72 -16.83
N ASP A 137 -26.17 14.40 -16.89
CA ASP A 137 -27.32 13.53 -17.14
C ASP A 137 -28.47 13.73 -16.14
N ASN A 138 -28.16 14.10 -14.89
CA ASN A 138 -29.12 14.30 -13.80
C ASN A 138 -29.31 15.78 -13.43
N GLY A 139 -28.65 16.73 -14.14
CA GLY A 139 -28.68 18.14 -13.83
C GLY A 139 -27.63 18.58 -12.79
N GLU A 140 -26.60 17.77 -12.55
CA GLU A 140 -25.54 17.98 -11.55
C GLU A 140 -24.72 19.24 -11.77
N LEU A 141 -24.72 19.80 -12.99
CA LEU A 141 -24.09 21.10 -13.28
C LEU A 141 -24.95 22.30 -12.86
N GLY A 142 -26.26 22.12 -12.59
CA GLY A 142 -27.16 23.16 -12.13
C GLY A 142 -27.56 24.19 -13.19
N PHE A 143 -27.56 23.83 -14.47
CA PHE A 143 -27.90 24.72 -15.60
C PHE A 143 -29.31 24.50 -16.15
N GLU A 144 -30.18 23.79 -15.44
CA GLU A 144 -31.58 23.52 -15.80
C GLU A 144 -31.73 22.79 -17.16
N ASN A 145 -30.78 21.93 -17.47
CA ASN A 145 -30.75 21.05 -18.66
C ASN A 145 -29.91 19.82 -18.34
N THR A 146 -29.73 18.95 -19.33
CA THR A 146 -28.93 17.73 -19.23
C THR A 146 -27.81 17.70 -20.30
N ASP A 147 -27.32 18.86 -20.73
CA ASP A 147 -26.21 18.93 -21.67
C ASP A 147 -24.88 18.91 -20.89
N ASP A 148 -23.98 18.03 -21.28
CA ASP A 148 -22.60 17.99 -20.78
C ASP A 148 -21.87 19.29 -21.14
N ILE A 149 -20.92 19.71 -20.34
CA ILE A 149 -20.10 20.92 -20.56
C ILE A 149 -18.63 20.58 -20.42
N GLY A 150 -17.79 21.09 -21.33
CA GLY A 150 -16.34 20.85 -21.33
C GLY A 150 -15.91 19.70 -22.24
N ASP A 151 -16.86 19.01 -22.87
CA ASP A 151 -16.64 17.96 -23.84
C ASP A 151 -16.47 18.49 -25.28
N GLN A 152 -16.87 19.74 -25.55
CA GLN A 152 -16.75 20.38 -26.85
C GLN A 152 -16.00 21.72 -26.78
N GLY A 153 -15.29 22.04 -27.85
CA GLY A 153 -14.61 23.33 -27.96
C GLY A 153 -15.59 24.50 -27.87
N SER A 154 -15.21 25.51 -27.11
CA SER A 154 -15.96 26.75 -26.86
C SER A 154 -17.04 26.70 -25.78
N GLU A 155 -17.02 25.73 -24.88
CA GLU A 155 -17.95 25.66 -23.73
C GLU A 155 -17.34 26.25 -22.46
N MET A 156 -16.02 26.26 -22.38
CA MET A 156 -15.27 26.78 -21.25
C MET A 156 -14.94 28.29 -21.41
N GLY A 157 -14.15 28.83 -20.49
CA GLY A 157 -13.74 30.23 -20.51
C GLY A 157 -14.91 31.19 -20.31
N SER A 158 -15.03 32.17 -21.20
CA SER A 158 -16.10 33.17 -21.15
C SER A 158 -17.51 32.61 -21.45
N ASN A 159 -17.61 31.37 -21.90
CA ASN A 159 -18.90 30.73 -22.21
C ASN A 159 -19.38 29.82 -21.08
N LEU A 160 -18.50 29.49 -20.12
CA LEU A 160 -18.90 28.69 -18.95
C LEU A 160 -19.91 29.47 -18.10
N GLY A 161 -21.08 28.90 -17.90
CA GLY A 161 -22.16 29.47 -17.13
C GLY A 161 -21.90 29.49 -15.62
N PHE A 162 -22.75 30.23 -14.89
CA PHE A 162 -22.74 30.23 -13.43
C PHE A 162 -24.04 29.62 -12.89
N VAL A 163 -23.89 28.80 -11.84
CA VAL A 163 -25.04 28.23 -11.11
C VAL A 163 -25.86 29.34 -10.45
N SER A 164 -27.16 29.27 -10.59
CA SER A 164 -28.08 30.28 -10.00
C SER A 164 -28.58 29.81 -8.63
N PHE A 165 -28.29 30.60 -7.59
CA PHE A 165 -28.73 30.32 -6.22
C PHE A 165 -29.91 31.19 -5.78
N PRO A 166 -30.69 30.79 -4.73
CA PRO A 166 -31.79 31.57 -4.18
C PRO A 166 -31.33 32.96 -3.77
N ASN A 167 -32.16 33.98 -4.10
CA ASN A 167 -31.95 35.39 -3.76
C ASN A 167 -30.60 35.99 -4.25
N GLY A 168 -29.89 35.32 -5.18
CA GLY A 168 -28.58 35.74 -5.64
C GLY A 168 -27.49 35.56 -4.60
N ASN A 169 -27.65 34.60 -3.68
CA ASN A 169 -26.60 34.19 -2.75
C ASN A 169 -25.41 33.60 -3.49
N THR A 170 -24.30 33.50 -2.80
CA THR A 170 -23.04 32.89 -3.29
C THR A 170 -22.67 31.69 -2.43
N ALA A 171 -21.87 30.77 -2.96
CA ALA A 171 -21.38 29.62 -2.22
C ALA A 171 -20.15 30.01 -1.36
N VAL A 172 -20.05 29.38 -0.19
CA VAL A 172 -18.87 29.45 0.70
C VAL A 172 -18.21 28.11 0.93
N ASN A 173 -18.92 27.03 0.58
CA ASN A 173 -18.38 25.67 0.57
C ASN A 173 -19.16 24.86 -0.48
N ILE A 174 -18.49 23.91 -1.16
CA ILE A 174 -19.09 23.07 -2.19
C ILE A 174 -18.51 21.67 -2.13
N THR A 175 -19.34 20.68 -2.41
CA THR A 175 -18.93 19.27 -2.54
C THR A 175 -19.69 18.59 -3.67
N ALA A 176 -19.12 17.55 -4.25
CA ALA A 176 -19.67 16.83 -5.41
C ALA A 176 -19.62 15.31 -5.20
N GLY A 177 -20.74 14.62 -5.50
CA GLY A 177 -20.85 13.18 -5.43
C GLY A 177 -20.94 12.51 -6.80
N ASP A 178 -21.60 11.35 -6.87
CA ASP A 178 -21.85 10.64 -8.14
C ASP A 178 -23.14 11.17 -8.77
N GLY A 179 -23.01 12.19 -9.61
CA GLY A 179 -24.08 12.84 -10.34
C GLY A 179 -24.91 13.84 -9.52
N PHE A 180 -24.40 14.38 -8.43
CA PHE A 180 -25.03 15.46 -7.66
C PHE A 180 -24.00 16.39 -7.03
N THR A 181 -24.43 17.59 -6.67
CA THR A 181 -23.60 18.63 -6.05
C THR A 181 -24.35 19.26 -4.87
N CYS A 182 -23.64 19.61 -3.81
CA CYS A 182 -24.18 20.34 -2.67
C CYS A 182 -23.31 21.56 -2.37
N ALA A 183 -23.93 22.64 -1.85
CA ALA A 183 -23.21 23.84 -1.44
C ALA A 183 -23.81 24.44 -0.14
N ILE A 184 -22.94 25.04 0.66
CA ILE A 184 -23.31 25.94 1.74
C ILE A 184 -23.24 27.36 1.19
N LEU A 185 -24.32 28.11 1.34
CA LEU A 185 -24.42 29.48 0.87
C LEU A 185 -24.00 30.50 1.94
N ASN A 186 -23.66 31.71 1.52
CA ASN A 186 -23.23 32.81 2.39
C ASN A 186 -24.26 33.27 3.44
N ASN A 187 -25.51 32.84 3.31
CA ASN A 187 -26.57 33.03 4.31
C ASN A 187 -26.74 31.80 5.23
N SER A 188 -25.84 30.80 5.15
CA SER A 188 -25.84 29.53 5.90
C SER A 188 -26.92 28.53 5.46
N ASP A 189 -27.64 28.76 4.37
CA ASP A 189 -28.48 27.73 3.76
C ASP A 189 -27.62 26.65 3.08
N THR A 190 -28.01 25.39 3.21
CA THR A 190 -27.47 24.27 2.46
C THR A 190 -28.40 23.93 1.32
N VAL A 191 -27.89 23.79 0.12
CA VAL A 191 -28.65 23.43 -1.10
C VAL A 191 -27.94 22.31 -1.84
N CYS A 192 -28.71 21.41 -2.48
CA CYS A 192 -28.20 20.32 -3.29
C CYS A 192 -28.98 20.21 -4.60
N TRP A 193 -28.32 19.74 -5.67
CA TRP A 193 -28.94 19.53 -6.98
C TRP A 193 -28.25 18.35 -7.71
N GLY A 194 -28.87 17.81 -8.74
CA GLY A 194 -28.46 16.61 -9.47
C GLY A 194 -29.31 15.39 -9.13
N ASP A 195 -28.72 14.20 -9.17
CA ASP A 195 -29.34 12.91 -8.85
C ASP A 195 -29.84 12.83 -7.41
N ASN A 196 -31.04 12.27 -7.25
CA ASN A 196 -31.70 12.13 -5.95
C ASN A 196 -32.31 10.75 -5.72
N GLN A 197 -31.85 9.73 -6.41
CA GLN A 197 -32.45 8.39 -6.33
C GLN A 197 -32.54 7.84 -4.89
N PHE A 198 -31.60 8.21 -4.00
CA PHE A 198 -31.48 7.75 -2.60
C PHE A 198 -31.74 8.85 -1.58
N GLY A 199 -32.32 10.01 -2.00
CA GLY A 199 -32.54 11.13 -1.11
C GLY A 199 -31.29 11.96 -0.80
N GLN A 200 -30.19 11.83 -1.58
CA GLN A 200 -28.93 12.54 -1.36
C GLN A 200 -29.04 14.06 -1.46
N LEU A 201 -30.08 14.60 -2.07
CA LEU A 201 -30.35 16.03 -2.04
C LEU A 201 -30.99 16.50 -0.72
N GLY A 202 -31.42 15.60 0.16
CA GLY A 202 -32.01 15.95 1.48
C GLY A 202 -33.33 16.71 1.43
N ILE A 203 -34.12 16.52 0.40
CA ILE A 203 -35.39 17.27 0.15
C ILE A 203 -36.66 16.42 0.34
N GLU A 204 -36.53 15.30 1.07
CA GLU A 204 -37.63 14.41 1.47
C GLU A 204 -38.43 13.82 0.29
N ASN A 205 -37.75 13.58 -0.82
CA ASN A 205 -38.25 12.87 -2.00
C ASN A 205 -37.08 12.38 -2.86
N THR A 206 -37.37 11.71 -3.97
CA THR A 206 -36.39 11.12 -4.89
C THR A 206 -36.39 11.77 -6.27
N ASN A 207 -36.79 13.03 -6.40
CA ASN A 207 -36.75 13.75 -7.67
C ASN A 207 -35.39 14.42 -7.85
N ASP A 208 -34.81 14.28 -9.02
CA ASP A 208 -33.64 15.04 -9.43
C ASP A 208 -33.98 16.53 -9.53
N ILE A 209 -33.00 17.38 -9.31
CA ILE A 209 -33.13 18.85 -9.37
C ILE A 209 -32.00 19.41 -10.24
N GLY A 210 -32.31 20.36 -11.10
CA GLY A 210 -31.34 21.04 -11.97
C GLY A 210 -31.34 20.53 -13.42
N ASN A 211 -32.11 19.46 -13.69
CA ASN A 211 -32.26 18.89 -15.02
C ASN A 211 -33.38 19.50 -15.86
N GLN A 212 -34.24 20.35 -15.28
CA GLN A 212 -35.36 20.99 -15.96
C GLN A 212 -35.44 22.50 -15.63
N GLY A 213 -35.94 23.28 -16.61
CA GLY A 213 -36.11 24.73 -16.45
C GLY A 213 -37.02 25.12 -15.29
N GLY A 214 -36.56 26.04 -14.43
CA GLY A 214 -37.28 26.57 -13.30
C GLY A 214 -37.04 25.84 -11.97
N GLU A 215 -36.06 24.96 -11.89
CA GLU A 215 -35.71 24.19 -10.69
C GLU A 215 -34.61 24.86 -9.85
N MET A 216 -33.75 25.66 -10.49
CA MET A 216 -32.66 26.38 -9.84
C MET A 216 -33.09 27.79 -9.40
N GLY A 217 -32.14 28.58 -8.92
CA GLY A 217 -32.40 29.95 -8.43
C GLY A 217 -33.33 29.93 -7.23
N ASN A 218 -34.37 30.78 -7.26
CA ASN A 218 -35.33 30.89 -6.15
C ASN A 218 -36.25 29.66 -5.95
N SER A 219 -36.20 28.71 -6.87
CA SER A 219 -36.97 27.46 -6.76
C SER A 219 -36.15 26.34 -6.10
N LEU A 220 -34.82 26.47 -6.04
CA LEU A 220 -33.94 25.50 -5.39
C LEU A 220 -34.24 25.43 -3.90
N GLY A 221 -34.69 24.26 -3.43
CA GLY A 221 -35.02 24.00 -2.04
C GLY A 221 -33.78 23.95 -1.16
N THR A 222 -33.94 24.30 0.11
CA THR A 222 -32.88 24.18 1.12
C THR A 222 -33.02 22.86 1.88
N VAL A 223 -31.86 22.25 2.26
CA VAL A 223 -31.81 21.08 3.12
C VAL A 223 -32.19 21.47 4.54
N ASP A 224 -33.18 20.81 5.13
CA ASP A 224 -33.55 21.02 6.53
C ASP A 224 -32.60 20.22 7.45
N LEU A 225 -31.76 20.92 8.19
CA LEU A 225 -30.80 20.34 9.14
C LEU A 225 -31.28 20.37 10.60
N GLY A 226 -32.48 20.90 10.85
CA GLY A 226 -33.12 20.98 12.16
C GLY A 226 -33.28 22.40 12.66
N THR A 227 -34.08 22.55 13.71
CA THR A 227 -34.47 23.87 14.27
C THR A 227 -33.26 24.70 14.67
N SER A 228 -33.03 25.82 13.98
CA SER A 228 -31.91 26.75 14.22
C SER A 228 -30.52 26.10 14.06
N ARG A 229 -30.40 25.11 13.19
CA ARG A 229 -29.13 24.48 12.82
C ARG A 229 -28.76 24.84 11.39
N TYR A 230 -27.48 24.95 11.13
CA TYR A 230 -26.91 25.13 9.80
C TYR A 230 -25.57 24.37 9.69
N ALA A 231 -25.20 24.02 8.49
CA ALA A 231 -23.91 23.37 8.22
C ALA A 231 -22.79 24.42 8.22
N VAL A 232 -21.64 24.04 8.79
CA VAL A 232 -20.39 24.80 8.72
C VAL A 232 -19.38 24.12 7.78
N GLU A 233 -19.55 22.82 7.57
CA GLU A 233 -18.78 22.00 6.63
C GLU A 233 -19.72 20.94 6.05
N ILE A 234 -19.51 20.59 4.78
CA ILE A 234 -20.28 19.55 4.09
C ILE A 234 -19.36 18.78 3.17
N ASP A 235 -19.53 17.46 3.16
CA ASP A 235 -18.84 16.62 2.20
C ASP A 235 -19.74 15.52 1.67
N ALA A 236 -19.47 15.07 0.41
CA ALA A 236 -20.27 14.13 -0.35
C ALA A 236 -19.43 12.93 -0.83
N GLY A 237 -19.94 11.76 -0.53
CA GLY A 237 -19.46 10.54 -1.15
C GLY A 237 -20.24 10.20 -2.43
N SER A 238 -20.21 8.92 -2.82
CA SER A 238 -20.87 8.50 -4.06
C SER A 238 -22.37 8.84 -4.08
N LYS A 239 -23.14 8.46 -3.07
CA LYS A 239 -24.60 8.69 -2.98
C LYS A 239 -25.05 9.09 -1.57
N SER A 240 -24.15 9.61 -0.76
CA SER A 240 -24.45 10.07 0.60
C SER A 240 -23.74 11.39 0.87
N VAL A 241 -24.27 12.14 1.80
CA VAL A 241 -23.76 13.45 2.22
C VAL A 241 -23.69 13.48 3.73
N CYS A 242 -22.62 14.07 4.26
CA CYS A 242 -22.52 14.39 5.67
C CYS A 242 -22.21 15.88 5.87
N ALA A 243 -22.71 16.46 6.94
CA ALA A 243 -22.45 17.84 7.31
C ALA A 243 -22.08 17.96 8.79
N ILE A 244 -21.09 18.79 9.09
CA ILE A 244 -20.82 19.28 10.43
C ILE A 244 -21.67 20.51 10.66
N LEU A 245 -22.43 20.51 11.74
CA LEU A 245 -23.32 21.62 12.11
C LEU A 245 -22.61 22.66 12.98
N ASP A 246 -23.23 23.83 13.14
CA ASP A 246 -22.80 24.94 13.98
C ASP A 246 -22.51 24.57 15.45
N ASN A 247 -23.00 23.43 15.91
CA ASN A 247 -22.78 22.88 17.25
C ASN A 247 -21.80 21.68 17.27
N SER A 248 -21.04 21.46 16.19
CA SER A 248 -20.08 20.35 15.99
C SER A 248 -20.71 18.96 16.02
N GLN A 249 -22.02 18.84 15.84
CA GLN A 249 -22.68 17.56 15.58
C GLN A 249 -22.58 17.23 14.08
N VAL A 250 -22.62 15.94 13.76
CA VAL A 250 -22.63 15.44 12.37
C VAL A 250 -24.00 14.90 12.03
N LYS A 251 -24.54 15.25 10.89
CA LYS A 251 -25.71 14.63 10.28
C LYS A 251 -25.37 14.14 8.89
N CYS A 252 -25.82 12.91 8.56
CA CYS A 252 -25.62 12.29 7.25
C CYS A 252 -26.97 11.85 6.66
N TRP A 253 -27.11 11.97 5.33
CA TRP A 253 -28.30 11.58 4.58
C TRP A 253 -27.92 11.02 3.20
N GLY A 254 -28.90 10.45 2.47
CA GLY A 254 -28.71 9.74 1.22
C GLY A 254 -28.73 8.23 1.44
N GLN A 255 -27.97 7.49 0.60
CA GLN A 255 -27.87 6.04 0.62
C GLN A 255 -27.24 5.51 1.91
N ASN A 256 -27.76 4.36 2.41
CA ASN A 256 -27.32 3.76 3.67
C ASN A 256 -27.28 2.23 3.66
N ASP A 257 -27.11 1.60 2.54
CA ASP A 257 -27.17 0.12 2.41
C ASP A 257 -26.06 -0.66 3.17
N VAL A 258 -25.01 0.01 3.64
CA VAL A 258 -23.89 -0.55 4.40
C VAL A 258 -23.54 0.24 5.68
N GLY A 259 -24.47 1.08 6.17
CA GLY A 259 -24.28 1.88 7.39
C GLY A 259 -23.48 3.16 7.19
N GLN A 260 -23.27 3.62 5.95
CA GLN A 260 -22.46 4.82 5.64
C GLN A 260 -23.00 6.12 6.23
N LEU A 261 -24.26 6.17 6.68
CA LEU A 261 -24.79 7.30 7.42
C LEU A 261 -24.47 7.29 8.93
N GLY A 262 -23.93 6.17 9.46
CA GLY A 262 -23.56 6.06 10.88
C GLY A 262 -24.76 6.11 11.85
N LEU A 263 -25.95 5.71 11.41
CA LEU A 263 -27.19 5.83 12.18
C LEU A 263 -27.58 4.53 12.90
N GLY A 264 -26.73 3.50 12.89
CA GLY A 264 -27.00 2.20 13.50
C GLY A 264 -28.11 1.40 12.80
N ASN A 265 -28.27 1.60 11.50
CA ASN A 265 -29.19 0.87 10.63
C ASN A 265 -28.79 1.11 9.16
N THR A 266 -29.47 0.40 8.25
CA THR A 266 -29.21 0.45 6.80
C THR A 266 -30.36 1.08 6.01
N LEU A 267 -31.08 2.04 6.59
CA LEU A 267 -32.18 2.74 5.94
C LEU A 267 -31.68 4.06 5.36
N ASP A 268 -32.00 4.33 4.12
CA ASP A 268 -31.75 5.62 3.47
C ASP A 268 -32.44 6.76 4.23
N ARG A 269 -31.98 7.98 4.03
CA ARG A 269 -32.54 9.20 4.63
C ARG A 269 -32.61 10.32 3.61
N GLY A 270 -33.67 11.09 3.68
CA GLY A 270 -33.90 12.21 2.78
C GLY A 270 -34.71 11.86 1.54
N ASP A 271 -34.99 10.56 1.34
CA ASP A 271 -35.82 10.03 0.25
C ASP A 271 -37.34 10.04 0.58
N GLY A 272 -37.69 10.11 1.87
CA GLY A 272 -39.06 10.06 2.37
C GLY A 272 -39.45 11.24 3.23
N PHE A 273 -40.79 11.47 3.31
CA PHE A 273 -41.37 12.56 4.11
C PHE A 273 -41.03 12.42 5.61
N ASN A 274 -40.60 13.50 6.25
CA ASN A 274 -40.30 13.59 7.67
C ASN A 274 -39.04 12.81 8.10
N GLU A 275 -38.05 12.74 7.24
CA GLU A 275 -36.76 12.08 7.49
C GLU A 275 -35.62 13.07 7.75
N MET A 276 -35.81 14.35 7.39
CA MET A 276 -34.83 15.42 7.58
C MET A 276 -35.16 16.27 8.82
N GLY A 277 -34.46 17.36 8.99
CA GLY A 277 -34.67 18.30 10.08
C GLY A 277 -34.40 17.74 11.46
N ASP A 278 -35.27 17.97 12.41
CA ASP A 278 -35.17 17.48 13.79
C ASP A 278 -35.39 15.95 13.89
N ASN A 279 -35.89 15.30 12.83
CA ASN A 279 -36.07 13.86 12.78
C ASN A 279 -34.81 13.11 12.31
N LEU A 280 -33.92 13.76 11.57
CA LEU A 280 -32.61 13.19 11.25
C LEU A 280 -31.72 13.27 12.50
N LEU A 281 -31.42 12.10 13.06
CA LEU A 281 -30.58 12.02 14.26
C LEU A 281 -29.11 12.34 13.91
N PRO A 282 -28.38 12.99 14.80
CA PRO A 282 -26.94 13.14 14.61
C PRO A 282 -26.21 11.80 14.76
N VAL A 283 -25.10 11.65 14.03
CA VAL A 283 -24.20 10.50 14.14
C VAL A 283 -23.57 10.48 15.53
N SER A 284 -23.52 9.30 16.16
CA SER A 284 -22.98 9.13 17.52
C SER A 284 -21.46 8.99 17.49
N ILE A 285 -20.74 10.11 17.37
CA ILE A 285 -19.27 10.14 17.25
C ILE A 285 -18.50 10.20 18.58
N GLY A 286 -19.21 10.38 19.70
CA GLY A 286 -18.59 10.42 21.03
C GLY A 286 -17.81 11.70 21.37
N GLY A 287 -17.86 12.73 20.53
CA GLY A 287 -17.14 14.00 20.68
C GLY A 287 -17.72 15.09 19.80
N SER A 288 -16.94 16.15 19.58
CA SER A 288 -17.23 17.25 18.64
C SER A 288 -16.40 17.04 17.36
N ALA A 289 -17.04 17.15 16.20
CA ALA A 289 -16.38 17.07 14.91
C ALA A 289 -15.64 18.38 14.58
N ASP A 290 -14.47 18.24 13.95
CA ASP A 290 -13.64 19.32 13.40
C ASP A 290 -13.62 19.27 11.87
N ARG A 291 -13.46 18.08 11.28
CA ARG A 291 -13.47 17.84 9.83
C ARG A 291 -14.23 16.57 9.48
N ILE A 292 -14.78 16.51 8.28
CA ILE A 292 -15.47 15.35 7.73
C ILE A 292 -15.03 15.09 6.29
N GLU A 293 -14.81 13.81 5.96
CA GLU A 293 -14.54 13.33 4.62
C GLU A 293 -15.44 12.12 4.33
N VAL A 294 -16.09 12.12 3.18
CA VAL A 294 -17.04 11.09 2.77
C VAL A 294 -16.58 10.43 1.47
N GLY A 295 -16.31 9.15 1.53
CA GLY A 295 -15.92 8.38 0.37
C GLY A 295 -17.06 7.55 -0.22
N ASP A 296 -16.69 6.58 -1.10
CA ASP A 296 -17.67 5.64 -1.62
C ASP A 296 -18.12 4.66 -0.52
N LYS A 297 -19.32 4.92 0.00
CA LYS A 297 -19.99 4.13 1.05
C LYS A 297 -19.26 4.08 2.40
N PHE A 298 -18.47 5.07 2.72
CA PHE A 298 -17.89 5.25 4.07
C PHE A 298 -17.70 6.74 4.37
N ALA A 299 -17.57 7.09 5.64
CA ALA A 299 -17.21 8.43 6.07
C ALA A 299 -16.21 8.37 7.22
N CYS A 300 -15.34 9.37 7.28
CA CYS A 300 -14.38 9.57 8.36
C CYS A 300 -14.49 10.99 8.91
N ILE A 301 -14.25 11.15 10.20
CA ILE A 301 -14.19 12.46 10.86
C ILE A 301 -12.89 12.59 11.64
N ILE A 302 -12.44 13.83 11.75
CA ILE A 302 -11.46 14.24 12.74
C ILE A 302 -12.25 14.92 13.87
N LEU A 303 -12.00 14.50 15.10
CA LEU A 303 -12.56 15.11 16.29
C LEU A 303 -11.73 16.33 16.71
N THR A 304 -12.35 17.28 17.40
CA THR A 304 -11.62 18.42 18.02
C THR A 304 -10.58 17.99 19.07
N SER A 305 -10.54 16.71 19.43
CA SER A 305 -9.54 16.05 20.28
C SER A 305 -8.45 15.32 19.50
N ASP A 306 -8.36 15.56 18.19
CA ASP A 306 -7.44 14.93 17.23
C ASP A 306 -7.68 13.41 16.98
N GLY A 307 -8.73 12.83 17.57
CA GLY A 307 -9.15 11.44 17.29
C GLY A 307 -9.78 11.32 15.91
N ILE A 308 -9.58 10.18 15.25
CA ILE A 308 -10.20 9.86 13.94
C ILE A 308 -11.20 8.72 14.12
N LYS A 309 -12.39 8.87 13.54
CA LYS A 309 -13.39 7.81 13.49
C LYS A 309 -13.93 7.63 12.09
N CYS A 310 -14.07 6.39 11.65
CA CYS A 310 -14.62 6.04 10.36
C CYS A 310 -15.76 5.04 10.49
N TRP A 311 -16.75 5.10 9.61
CA TRP A 311 -17.88 4.18 9.56
C TRP A 311 -18.35 3.95 8.11
N GLY A 312 -19.20 2.93 7.90
CA GLY A 312 -19.65 2.44 6.60
C GLY A 312 -18.98 1.12 6.22
N THR A 313 -18.69 0.94 4.94
CA THR A 313 -18.04 -0.29 4.45
C THR A 313 -16.57 -0.36 4.84
N ALA A 314 -16.16 -1.52 5.38
CA ALA A 314 -14.77 -1.80 5.74
C ALA A 314 -14.00 -2.57 4.63
N SER A 315 -14.60 -2.72 3.44
CA SER A 315 -13.95 -3.43 2.32
C SER A 315 -12.54 -2.90 2.07
N ASN A 316 -11.57 -3.80 1.91
CA ASN A 316 -10.15 -3.48 1.72
C ASN A 316 -9.51 -2.70 2.90
N GLY A 317 -10.07 -2.82 4.11
CA GLY A 317 -9.50 -2.19 5.31
C GLY A 317 -9.62 -0.67 5.39
N ARG A 318 -10.46 -0.03 4.55
CA ARG A 318 -10.57 1.44 4.41
C ARG A 318 -10.98 2.20 5.67
N LEU A 319 -11.56 1.53 6.66
CA LEU A 319 -11.92 2.16 7.94
C LEU A 319 -10.75 2.25 8.93
N GLY A 320 -9.64 1.54 8.69
CA GLY A 320 -8.43 1.64 9.49
C GLY A 320 -8.44 0.96 10.86
N TYR A 321 -9.47 0.18 11.22
CA TYR A 321 -9.56 -0.51 12.53
C TYR A 321 -8.87 -1.88 12.56
N GLY A 322 -8.20 -2.29 11.48
CA GLY A 322 -7.55 -3.61 11.41
C GLY A 322 -8.51 -4.78 11.24
N ASP A 323 -9.79 -4.53 10.97
CA ASP A 323 -10.80 -5.52 10.66
C ASP A 323 -11.58 -5.18 9.36
N LEU A 324 -12.41 -6.11 8.90
CA LEU A 324 -13.27 -5.92 7.72
C LEU A 324 -14.77 -5.84 8.10
N ALA A 325 -15.08 -5.59 9.37
CA ALA A 325 -16.46 -5.44 9.85
C ALA A 325 -16.99 -4.04 9.49
N PHE A 326 -18.17 -3.98 8.89
CA PHE A 326 -18.87 -2.73 8.66
C PHE A 326 -19.15 -2.04 10.00
N LYS A 327 -19.23 -0.73 9.98
CA LYS A 327 -19.54 0.08 11.17
C LYS A 327 -20.71 1.02 10.85
N GLY A 328 -21.62 1.21 11.81
CA GLY A 328 -22.76 2.11 11.64
C GLY A 328 -24.00 1.48 11.00
N ASP A 329 -23.95 0.19 10.64
CA ASP A 329 -25.08 -0.57 10.09
C ASP A 329 -25.93 -1.26 11.18
N ASP A 330 -25.41 -1.38 12.40
CA ASP A 330 -26.16 -1.87 13.57
C ASP A 330 -26.07 -0.86 14.75
N SER A 331 -27.03 -0.91 15.64
CA SER A 331 -27.24 0.08 16.73
C SER A 331 -26.13 0.15 17.78
N LEU A 332 -25.19 -0.81 17.78
CA LEU A 332 -24.13 -0.94 18.78
C LEU A 332 -22.71 -0.95 18.16
N ASP A 333 -22.59 -0.76 16.87
CA ASP A 333 -21.32 -0.95 16.15
C ASP A 333 -20.63 0.36 15.69
N MET A 334 -21.17 1.52 16.07
CA MET A 334 -20.43 2.77 15.90
C MET A 334 -19.12 2.72 16.69
N PRO A 335 -17.99 3.12 16.08
CA PRO A 335 -16.70 3.03 16.74
C PRO A 335 -16.63 3.82 18.04
N THR A 336 -16.34 3.15 19.15
CA THR A 336 -16.04 3.80 20.44
C THR A 336 -14.60 4.26 20.49
N ASP A 337 -13.71 3.53 19.82
CA ASP A 337 -12.28 3.81 19.78
C ASP A 337 -11.92 4.61 18.52
N ASP A 338 -10.87 5.38 18.61
CA ASP A 338 -10.35 6.12 17.48
C ASP A 338 -9.56 5.17 16.56
N VAL A 339 -9.45 5.50 15.27
CA VAL A 339 -8.51 4.83 14.36
C VAL A 339 -7.11 5.12 14.89
N GLU A 340 -6.38 4.07 15.24
CA GLU A 340 -4.98 4.21 15.66
C GLU A 340 -4.12 4.54 14.43
N LEU A 341 -3.94 5.83 14.17
CA LEU A 341 -2.84 6.26 13.31
C LEU A 341 -1.57 6.14 14.15
N LYS A 342 -0.82 5.09 13.96
CA LYS A 342 0.54 5.02 14.48
C LYS A 342 1.42 5.96 13.65
N LEU A 343 1.18 7.26 13.79
CA LEU A 343 2.19 8.28 13.51
C LEU A 343 3.15 8.23 14.70
N ASP A 344 3.97 7.21 14.75
CA ASP A 344 5.03 7.18 15.73
C ASP A 344 6.17 8.08 15.24
N ASP A 345 5.98 9.40 15.44
CA ASP A 345 7.06 10.39 15.33
C ASP A 345 8.18 10.16 16.38
N THR A 346 8.05 9.10 17.17
CA THR A 346 9.04 8.69 18.18
C THR A 346 9.49 7.24 17.96
N PHE A 347 9.76 6.84 16.71
CA PHE A 347 10.71 5.76 16.49
C PHE A 347 12.11 6.28 16.88
N GLU A 348 12.28 6.61 18.17
CA GLU A 348 13.58 6.71 18.78
C GLU A 348 14.10 5.28 19.02
N GLY A 349 14.62 4.68 17.95
CA GLY A 349 15.34 3.43 18.03
C GLY A 349 14.79 2.34 17.11
N ASP A 350 15.68 1.74 16.37
CA ASP A 350 15.55 0.51 15.56
C ASP A 350 15.23 -0.72 16.44
N ASP A 351 14.24 -0.66 17.33
CA ASP A 351 13.95 -1.79 18.23
C ASP A 351 12.90 -2.73 17.61
N CYS A 352 13.37 -3.60 16.72
CA CYS A 352 12.57 -4.68 16.17
C CYS A 352 12.03 -5.65 17.24
N ASN A 353 12.51 -5.58 18.48
CA ASN A 353 12.00 -6.39 19.59
C ASN A 353 10.56 -6.00 19.98
N GLU A 354 10.11 -4.78 19.68
CA GLU A 354 8.70 -4.40 19.85
C GLU A 354 7.80 -4.90 18.72
N LEU A 355 8.33 -4.99 17.49
CA LEU A 355 7.61 -5.50 16.31
C LEU A 355 7.53 -7.03 16.28
N PHE A 356 8.53 -7.71 16.84
CA PHE A 356 8.56 -9.17 16.96
C PHE A 356 8.70 -9.59 18.43
N PRO A 357 7.72 -9.28 19.31
CA PRO A 357 7.81 -9.64 20.72
C PRO A 357 7.87 -11.17 20.85
N SER A 358 8.87 -11.65 21.53
CA SER A 358 9.13 -13.08 21.78
C SER A 358 7.97 -13.83 22.50
N THR A 359 6.87 -13.14 22.83
CA THR A 359 5.79 -13.67 23.65
C THR A 359 4.45 -13.86 22.94
N ASN A 360 4.31 -13.41 21.66
CA ASN A 360 3.07 -13.65 20.92
C ASN A 360 3.34 -13.69 19.39
N PRO A 361 3.53 -14.89 18.81
CA PRO A 361 3.74 -15.00 17.36
C PRO A 361 2.38 -14.92 16.65
N SER A 362 1.83 -13.73 16.45
CA SER A 362 0.95 -13.52 15.33
C SER A 362 1.87 -13.36 14.11
N MET A 363 1.95 -14.40 13.27
CA MET A 363 2.63 -14.28 11.97
C MET A 363 1.85 -13.27 11.14
N GLU A 364 2.36 -12.04 11.04
CA GLU A 364 1.95 -11.12 10.01
C GLU A 364 2.74 -11.46 8.75
N ASN A 365 2.03 -11.82 7.67
CA ASN A 365 2.66 -12.05 6.37
C ASN A 365 3.04 -10.68 5.77
N HIS A 366 4.31 -10.32 5.82
CA HIS A 366 4.85 -9.18 5.09
C HIS A 366 5.30 -9.66 3.71
N GLN A 367 4.62 -9.22 2.65
CA GLN A 367 5.07 -9.45 1.28
C GLN A 367 6.18 -8.44 0.96
N LEU A 368 7.40 -8.92 0.76
CA LEU A 368 8.58 -8.07 0.52
C LEU A 368 8.68 -7.55 -0.92
N ASP A 369 8.12 -8.27 -1.88
CA ASP A 369 8.16 -7.91 -3.29
C ASP A 369 6.87 -8.40 -3.97
N ALA A 370 6.21 -7.50 -4.71
CA ALA A 370 4.92 -7.75 -5.37
C ALA A 370 5.06 -8.00 -6.88
N SER A 371 6.29 -8.18 -7.41
CA SER A 371 6.45 -8.51 -8.81
C SER A 371 5.73 -9.84 -9.14
N THR A 372 5.14 -9.94 -10.33
CA THR A 372 4.48 -11.16 -10.83
C THR A 372 5.49 -12.28 -11.17
N ALA A 373 6.78 -11.99 -11.04
CA ALA A 373 7.88 -12.92 -11.19
C ALA A 373 7.92 -13.94 -10.04
N GLU A 374 8.45 -15.11 -10.27
CA GLU A 374 8.75 -16.09 -9.21
C GLU A 374 9.86 -15.54 -8.28
N MET A 375 9.45 -14.70 -7.33
CA MET A 375 10.35 -14.10 -6.35
C MET A 375 10.53 -15.01 -5.14
N GLY A 376 11.77 -15.02 -4.59
CA GLY A 376 12.08 -15.78 -3.39
C GLY A 376 12.11 -17.29 -3.59
N LYS A 377 12.46 -17.75 -4.79
CA LYS A 377 12.65 -19.18 -5.06
C LYS A 377 13.69 -19.78 -4.10
N PHE A 378 14.74 -19.02 -3.82
CA PHE A 378 15.72 -19.29 -2.77
C PHE A 378 15.80 -18.09 -1.87
N ASN A 379 15.70 -18.28 -0.56
CA ASN A 379 15.76 -17.22 0.43
C ASN A 379 16.37 -17.73 1.74
N SER A 380 17.07 -16.87 2.43
CA SER A 380 17.62 -17.12 3.76
C SER A 380 17.51 -15.85 4.62
N MET A 381 17.25 -16.00 5.90
CA MET A 381 17.02 -14.90 6.82
C MET A 381 17.86 -15.06 8.08
N THR A 382 18.37 -13.93 8.59
CA THR A 382 19.07 -13.83 9.87
C THR A 382 18.61 -12.59 10.64
N LEU A 383 19.02 -12.47 11.89
CA LEU A 383 18.77 -11.26 12.69
C LEU A 383 20.06 -10.46 12.82
N ARG A 384 19.94 -9.14 12.76
CA ARG A 384 20.99 -8.18 13.07
C ARG A 384 21.18 -8.04 14.59
N SER A 385 22.23 -7.31 15.02
CA SER A 385 22.52 -7.07 16.44
C SER A 385 21.39 -6.31 17.17
N ASP A 386 20.61 -5.51 16.45
CA ASP A 386 19.45 -4.77 16.95
C ASP A 386 18.14 -5.61 16.97
N GLY A 387 18.22 -6.90 16.61
CA GLY A 387 17.06 -7.80 16.51
C GLY A 387 16.23 -7.66 15.23
N CYS A 388 16.61 -6.74 14.33
CA CYS A 388 15.91 -6.57 13.05
C CYS A 388 16.28 -7.65 12.03
N PRO A 389 15.34 -8.12 11.21
CA PRO A 389 15.63 -9.15 10.21
C PRO A 389 16.46 -8.59 9.05
N ALA A 390 17.35 -9.43 8.55
CA ALA A 390 18.07 -9.27 7.29
C ALA A 390 17.82 -10.51 6.42
N LEU A 391 17.49 -10.28 5.16
CA LEU A 391 17.07 -11.32 4.22
C LEU A 391 17.91 -11.26 2.95
N ALA A 392 18.38 -12.40 2.46
CA ALA A 392 18.88 -12.54 1.11
C ALA A 392 17.91 -13.41 0.30
N TYR A 393 17.65 -13.04 -0.95
CA TYR A 393 16.75 -13.80 -1.81
C TYR A 393 17.08 -13.63 -3.30
N SER A 394 16.67 -14.61 -4.10
CA SER A 394 16.83 -14.59 -5.55
C SER A 394 15.49 -14.42 -6.26
N SER A 395 15.52 -13.81 -7.45
CA SER A 395 14.39 -13.76 -8.37
C SER A 395 14.54 -14.82 -9.45
N GLY A 396 13.47 -15.57 -9.72
CA GLY A 396 13.45 -16.60 -10.75
C GLY A 396 13.55 -16.06 -12.19
N ASP A 397 13.13 -14.82 -12.44
CA ASP A 397 13.04 -14.29 -13.80
C ASP A 397 14.33 -13.56 -14.27
N ASP A 398 15.05 -12.91 -13.36
CA ASP A 398 16.23 -12.12 -13.71
C ASP A 398 17.54 -12.65 -13.11
N ASN A 399 17.50 -13.76 -12.36
CA ASN A 399 18.65 -14.38 -11.68
C ASN A 399 19.44 -13.37 -10.83
N ARG A 400 18.77 -12.40 -10.22
CA ARG A 400 19.42 -11.36 -9.43
C ARG A 400 19.33 -11.67 -7.94
N LEU A 401 20.46 -11.57 -7.26
CA LEU A 401 20.54 -11.65 -5.82
C LEU A 401 20.19 -10.29 -5.21
N ARG A 402 19.30 -10.30 -4.22
CA ARG A 402 18.84 -9.15 -3.48
C ARG A 402 19.10 -9.32 -2.00
N PHE A 403 19.36 -8.20 -1.33
CA PHE A 403 19.50 -8.12 0.11
C PHE A 403 18.48 -7.12 0.66
N ALA A 404 17.67 -7.55 1.62
CA ALA A 404 16.68 -6.71 2.27
C ALA A 404 16.95 -6.60 3.77
N THR A 405 16.87 -5.39 4.31
CA THR A 405 16.94 -5.13 5.76
C THR A 405 15.75 -4.30 6.21
N TYR A 406 15.28 -4.60 7.41
CA TYR A 406 14.25 -3.80 8.06
C TYR A 406 14.93 -2.69 8.87
N VAL A 407 14.67 -1.42 8.52
CA VAL A 407 15.25 -0.24 9.15
C VAL A 407 14.18 0.84 9.28
N ASN A 408 14.02 1.43 10.47
CA ASN A 408 13.02 2.50 10.72
C ASN A 408 11.58 2.13 10.27
N GLY A 409 11.15 0.90 10.53
CA GLY A 409 9.80 0.47 10.16
C GLY A 409 9.62 0.10 8.68
N LEU A 410 10.67 0.14 7.86
CA LEU A 410 10.61 -0.09 6.43
C LEU A 410 11.64 -1.14 5.98
N TRP A 411 11.27 -1.93 4.98
CA TRP A 411 12.20 -2.78 4.26
C TRP A 411 12.97 -1.96 3.23
N THR A 412 14.30 -1.98 3.30
CA THR A 412 15.19 -1.46 2.25
C THR A 412 15.77 -2.63 1.46
N ILE A 413 15.73 -2.55 0.12
CA ILE A 413 16.24 -3.59 -0.76
C ILE A 413 17.43 -3.07 -1.53
N GLU A 414 18.52 -3.84 -1.51
CA GLU A 414 19.73 -3.58 -2.27
C GLU A 414 19.93 -4.68 -3.32
N LEU A 415 20.24 -4.30 -4.55
CA LEU A 415 20.60 -5.21 -5.61
C LEU A 415 22.09 -5.54 -5.52
N LEU A 416 22.44 -6.80 -5.37
CA LEU A 416 23.83 -7.22 -5.11
C LEU A 416 24.65 -7.43 -6.39
N GLY A 417 24.00 -7.65 -7.53
CA GLY A 417 24.64 -7.88 -8.82
C GLY A 417 23.81 -8.80 -9.72
N GLU A 418 24.23 -8.91 -10.98
CA GLU A 418 23.67 -9.91 -11.90
C GLU A 418 24.45 -11.21 -11.71
N SER A 419 23.74 -12.30 -11.40
CA SER A 419 24.29 -13.65 -11.45
C SER A 419 24.54 -14.04 -12.91
N THR A 420 25.60 -14.81 -13.17
CA THR A 420 25.92 -15.34 -14.51
C THR A 420 25.21 -16.66 -14.79
N GLY A 421 24.65 -17.30 -13.76
CA GLY A 421 23.93 -18.56 -13.79
C GLY A 421 22.63 -18.54 -13.01
N GLU A 422 21.92 -19.66 -12.98
CA GLU A 422 20.75 -19.85 -12.13
C GLU A 422 21.23 -20.07 -10.68
N ILE A 423 20.72 -19.26 -9.74
CA ILE A 423 20.95 -19.46 -8.30
C ILE A 423 20.16 -20.69 -7.86
N THR A 424 20.83 -21.63 -7.21
CA THR A 424 20.24 -22.90 -6.78
C THR A 424 20.14 -23.04 -5.27
N ASP A 425 20.90 -22.25 -4.51
CA ASP A 425 20.81 -22.19 -3.06
C ASP A 425 21.49 -20.94 -2.52
N LEU A 426 21.13 -20.49 -1.31
CA LEU A 426 21.74 -19.34 -0.67
C LEU A 426 21.62 -19.37 0.86
N GLY A 427 22.62 -18.78 1.55
CA GLY A 427 22.64 -18.59 3.01
C GLY A 427 23.11 -17.19 3.39
N ILE A 428 22.61 -16.65 4.51
CA ILE A 428 22.98 -15.34 5.05
C ILE A 428 23.26 -15.40 6.55
N VAL A 429 24.30 -14.69 6.97
CA VAL A 429 24.54 -14.31 8.38
C VAL A 429 24.95 -12.85 8.45
N VAL A 430 24.82 -12.25 9.64
CA VAL A 430 25.26 -10.87 9.93
C VAL A 430 26.26 -10.94 11.09
N ASP A 431 27.43 -10.33 10.93
CA ASP A 431 28.48 -10.35 11.95
C ASP A 431 28.19 -9.37 13.12
N SER A 432 29.07 -9.37 14.12
CA SER A 432 28.94 -8.51 15.32
C SER A 432 29.01 -7.00 15.03
N ASN A 433 29.36 -6.59 13.81
CA ASN A 433 29.38 -5.20 13.34
C ASN A 433 28.23 -4.87 12.39
N ASP A 434 27.21 -5.73 12.32
CA ASP A 434 26.08 -5.64 11.39
C ASP A 434 26.48 -5.68 9.90
N ILE A 435 27.60 -6.34 9.57
CA ILE A 435 28.01 -6.56 8.18
C ILE A 435 27.35 -7.84 7.67
N PRO A 436 26.60 -7.79 6.56
CA PRO A 436 26.00 -8.96 5.98
C PRO A 436 27.03 -9.80 5.21
N HIS A 437 26.93 -11.11 5.39
CA HIS A 437 27.71 -12.13 4.68
C HIS A 437 26.74 -13.09 4.01
N ILE A 438 26.82 -13.23 2.69
CA ILE A 438 25.90 -14.02 1.87
C ILE A 438 26.71 -15.01 1.07
N VAL A 439 26.28 -16.26 1.04
CA VAL A 439 26.80 -17.28 0.11
C VAL A 439 25.67 -17.76 -0.79
N HIS A 440 26.00 -18.07 -2.03
CA HIS A 440 25.06 -18.68 -2.95
C HIS A 440 25.78 -19.61 -3.93
N SER A 441 25.05 -20.60 -4.42
CA SER A 441 25.50 -21.46 -5.48
C SER A 441 24.87 -21.07 -6.82
N GLU A 442 25.66 -21.10 -7.89
CA GLU A 442 25.20 -20.84 -9.25
C GLU A 442 25.46 -22.03 -10.16
N VAL A 443 24.48 -22.39 -11.00
CA VAL A 443 24.61 -23.34 -12.09
C VAL A 443 24.69 -22.57 -13.41
N GLY A 444 25.82 -22.63 -14.09
CA GLY A 444 26.07 -21.87 -15.32
C GLY A 444 26.60 -22.70 -16.48
N ASP A 445 26.61 -22.12 -17.70
CA ASP A 445 27.08 -22.76 -18.93
C ASP A 445 28.56 -23.17 -18.90
N SER A 446 29.37 -22.66 -17.98
CA SER A 446 30.83 -22.87 -17.96
C SER A 446 31.37 -23.57 -16.71
N ALA A 447 30.73 -23.44 -15.57
CA ALA A 447 31.03 -24.19 -14.33
C ALA A 447 29.97 -23.80 -13.27
N ASP A 448 29.65 -24.73 -12.38
CA ASP A 448 28.88 -24.43 -11.19
C ASP A 448 29.84 -23.87 -10.13
N GLU A 449 29.52 -22.77 -9.47
CA GLU A 449 30.43 -22.09 -8.54
C GLU A 449 29.72 -21.69 -7.25
N ILE A 450 30.46 -21.68 -6.14
CA ILE A 450 30.01 -21.07 -4.88
C ILE A 450 30.52 -19.63 -4.86
N HIS A 451 29.64 -18.68 -4.61
CA HIS A 451 29.98 -17.27 -4.48
C HIS A 451 29.78 -16.81 -3.04
N TYR A 452 30.71 -16.01 -2.57
CA TYR A 452 30.60 -15.29 -1.30
C TYR A 452 30.53 -13.79 -1.55
N THR A 453 29.54 -13.13 -0.96
CA THR A 453 29.27 -11.71 -1.12
C THR A 453 29.17 -11.03 0.24
N THR A 454 29.86 -9.92 0.42
CA THR A 454 29.82 -9.10 1.65
C THR A 454 29.92 -7.63 1.34
N LYS A 455 29.68 -6.77 2.35
CA LYS A 455 29.71 -5.31 2.21
C LYS A 455 30.97 -4.72 2.83
N GLU A 456 31.88 -4.21 1.99
CA GLU A 456 33.11 -3.54 2.41
C GLU A 456 33.06 -2.04 2.11
N ASN A 457 33.27 -1.18 3.12
CA ASN A 457 33.22 0.28 2.96
C ASN A 457 31.95 0.77 2.24
N GLY A 458 30.80 0.15 2.51
CA GLY A 458 29.50 0.48 1.92
C GLY A 458 29.30 -0.01 0.49
N ARG A 459 30.18 -0.88 -0.05
CA ARG A 459 30.07 -1.47 -1.37
C ARG A 459 30.05 -2.99 -1.29
N TRP A 460 29.23 -3.61 -2.12
CA TRP A 460 29.17 -5.06 -2.25
C TRP A 460 30.40 -5.58 -3.00
N VAL A 461 31.00 -6.64 -2.47
CA VAL A 461 32.16 -7.34 -3.03
C VAL A 461 31.80 -8.80 -3.09
N THR A 462 31.93 -9.41 -4.28
CA THR A 462 31.70 -10.83 -4.52
C THR A 462 32.98 -11.51 -4.95
N ILE A 463 33.26 -12.68 -4.38
CA ILE A 463 34.35 -13.58 -4.79
C ILE A 463 33.80 -14.97 -5.11
N SER A 464 34.47 -15.72 -5.97
CA SER A 464 34.16 -17.13 -6.23
C SER A 464 35.03 -18.02 -5.36
N LEU A 465 34.38 -18.96 -4.65
CA LEU A 465 35.07 -20.06 -3.93
C LEU A 465 35.14 -21.28 -4.84
N ALA A 466 36.23 -22.01 -4.78
CA ALA A 466 36.43 -23.20 -5.64
C ALA A 466 35.54 -24.36 -5.17
N GLY A 467 34.55 -24.74 -5.94
CA GLY A 467 33.70 -25.90 -5.64
C GLY A 467 32.35 -25.81 -6.29
N ILE A 468 31.65 -26.92 -6.32
CA ILE A 468 30.29 -27.04 -6.86
C ILE A 468 29.43 -27.58 -5.72
N ALA A 469 28.38 -26.83 -5.36
CA ALA A 469 27.47 -27.19 -4.28
C ALA A 469 26.07 -27.53 -4.81
N SER A 470 25.46 -28.57 -4.25
CA SER A 470 24.05 -28.86 -4.44
C SER A 470 23.17 -28.24 -3.34
N ASN A 471 23.71 -28.15 -2.12
CA ASN A 471 23.10 -27.52 -0.97
C ASN A 471 24.18 -26.75 -0.21
N LEU A 472 23.88 -25.60 0.35
CA LEU A 472 24.85 -24.83 1.13
C LEU A 472 24.16 -24.05 2.26
N GLU A 473 24.90 -23.91 3.36
CA GLU A 473 24.52 -23.08 4.50
C GLU A 473 25.73 -22.26 4.97
N LEU A 474 25.45 -21.08 5.50
CA LEU A 474 26.46 -20.20 6.09
C LEU A 474 26.22 -20.08 7.60
N VAL A 475 27.23 -20.44 8.39
CA VAL A 475 27.18 -20.29 9.85
C VAL A 475 28.25 -19.30 10.33
N LEU A 476 27.91 -18.57 11.40
CA LEU A 476 28.77 -17.56 12.02
C LEU A 476 29.17 -18.03 13.42
N HIS A 477 30.49 -18.16 13.64
CA HIS A 477 31.03 -18.46 14.95
C HIS A 477 30.99 -17.25 15.89
N SER A 478 31.04 -17.48 17.19
CA SER A 478 31.02 -16.45 18.22
C SER A 478 32.18 -15.44 18.16
N ASP A 479 33.22 -15.71 17.39
CA ASP A 479 34.38 -14.86 17.14
C ASP A 479 34.39 -14.19 15.75
N ASP A 480 33.21 -14.12 15.11
CA ASP A 480 33.00 -13.65 13.74
C ASP A 480 33.72 -14.48 12.66
N THR A 481 34.15 -15.69 12.96
CA THR A 481 34.62 -16.63 11.95
C THR A 481 33.44 -17.15 11.13
N LEU A 482 33.55 -17.09 9.81
CA LEU A 482 32.55 -17.59 8.88
C LEU A 482 32.87 -19.04 8.47
N GLU A 483 31.85 -19.88 8.41
CA GLU A 483 32.01 -21.23 7.88
C GLU A 483 30.85 -21.58 6.94
N VAL A 484 31.17 -21.87 5.67
CA VAL A 484 30.21 -22.35 4.66
C VAL A 484 30.18 -23.87 4.73
N VAL A 485 29.02 -24.43 4.99
CA VAL A 485 28.76 -25.87 4.96
C VAL A 485 28.09 -26.21 3.63
N TYR A 486 28.59 -27.20 2.88
CA TYR A 486 27.98 -27.53 1.59
C TYR A 486 28.22 -29.01 1.21
N THR A 487 27.32 -29.54 0.37
CA THR A 487 27.48 -30.83 -0.26
C THR A 487 28.10 -30.64 -1.65
N SER A 488 29.21 -31.33 -1.90
CA SER A 488 29.90 -31.24 -3.19
C SER A 488 29.27 -32.16 -4.22
N THR A 489 28.78 -31.62 -5.34
CA THR A 489 28.22 -32.42 -6.45
C THR A 489 29.25 -33.33 -7.15
N ALA A 490 30.54 -33.10 -6.92
CA ALA A 490 31.61 -33.93 -7.56
C ALA A 490 31.77 -35.33 -6.95
N ASN A 491 31.43 -35.49 -5.66
CA ASN A 491 31.59 -36.76 -4.94
C ASN A 491 30.65 -36.92 -3.75
N ASP A 492 29.63 -36.08 -3.69
CA ASP A 492 28.53 -36.09 -2.71
C ASP A 492 28.95 -36.05 -1.23
N ASN A 493 30.16 -35.54 -0.95
CA ASN A 493 30.68 -35.43 0.41
C ASN A 493 30.41 -34.06 1.00
N LEU A 494 30.12 -34.01 2.30
CA LEU A 494 30.04 -32.78 3.06
C LEU A 494 31.41 -32.10 3.17
N ARG A 495 31.43 -30.80 2.91
CA ARG A 495 32.62 -29.96 2.99
C ARG A 495 32.34 -28.68 3.70
N THR A 496 33.38 -28.04 4.23
CA THR A 496 33.29 -26.71 4.76
C THR A 496 34.39 -25.80 4.22
N TYR A 497 34.05 -24.52 4.01
CA TYR A 497 35.01 -23.44 3.83
C TYR A 497 34.96 -22.55 5.06
N LYS A 498 36.14 -22.34 5.69
CA LYS A 498 36.24 -21.51 6.89
C LYS A 498 37.13 -20.30 6.66
N CYS A 499 36.66 -19.13 7.10
CA CYS A 499 37.38 -17.87 7.02
C CYS A 499 37.32 -17.09 8.33
N SER A 500 38.47 -16.72 8.91
CA SER A 500 38.59 -16.00 10.17
C SER A 500 38.93 -14.51 10.00
N SER A 501 39.34 -14.06 8.81
CA SER A 501 39.67 -12.67 8.53
C SER A 501 39.88 -12.41 7.05
N ALA A 502 39.57 -11.19 6.59
CA ALA A 502 39.70 -10.75 5.20
C ALA A 502 38.97 -11.66 4.19
N CYS A 503 37.76 -12.03 4.53
CA CYS A 503 36.98 -13.05 3.79
C CYS A 503 36.55 -12.63 2.38
N SER A 504 36.73 -11.38 2.01
CA SER A 504 36.60 -10.89 0.63
C SER A 504 37.71 -11.36 -0.33
N SER A 505 38.66 -12.17 0.16
CA SER A 505 39.74 -12.80 -0.66
C SER A 505 39.60 -14.31 -0.62
N ASP A 506 39.60 -14.96 -1.78
CA ASP A 506 39.48 -16.42 -1.89
C ASP A 506 40.60 -17.17 -1.15
N SER A 507 41.79 -16.59 -1.11
CA SER A 507 42.97 -17.14 -0.41
C SER A 507 42.84 -17.16 1.12
N SER A 508 41.83 -16.53 1.68
CA SER A 508 41.53 -16.48 3.13
C SER A 508 40.64 -17.62 3.60
N TRP A 509 40.12 -18.43 2.66
CA TRP A 509 39.22 -19.54 2.95
C TRP A 509 39.96 -20.87 2.98
N GLU A 510 39.80 -21.60 4.07
CA GLU A 510 40.39 -22.91 4.29
C GLU A 510 39.35 -24.01 4.06
N LEU A 511 39.63 -24.94 3.14
CA LEU A 511 38.77 -26.08 2.81
C LEU A 511 38.99 -27.24 3.79
N SER A 512 37.91 -27.74 4.37
CA SER A 512 37.86 -29.00 5.12
C SER A 512 36.90 -29.98 4.45
N GLN A 513 37.14 -31.29 4.62
CA GLN A 513 36.32 -32.36 4.06
C GLN A 513 36.00 -33.39 5.14
N TYR A 514 34.74 -33.81 5.19
CA TYR A 514 34.25 -34.85 6.10
C TYR A 514 33.88 -36.08 5.32
N ASP A 515 34.84 -37.04 5.21
CA ASP A 515 34.72 -38.25 4.36
C ASP A 515 33.68 -39.27 4.86
N GLU A 516 33.18 -39.13 6.09
CA GLU A 516 32.22 -40.06 6.70
C GLU A 516 30.74 -39.63 6.49
N VAL A 517 30.51 -38.47 5.88
CA VAL A 517 29.18 -37.93 5.60
C VAL A 517 28.95 -38.02 4.09
N THR A 518 28.11 -38.95 3.67
CA THR A 518 27.75 -39.15 2.27
C THR A 518 26.48 -38.45 1.92
N SER A 519 26.35 -38.07 0.66
CA SER A 519 25.24 -37.44 -0.06
C SER A 519 24.02 -37.04 0.74
N THR A 520 23.65 -35.75 0.69
CA THR A 520 22.36 -35.24 1.15
C THR A 520 21.61 -34.58 -0.01
N ASP A 521 20.31 -34.84 -0.12
CA ASP A 521 19.47 -34.12 -1.06
C ASP A 521 19.01 -32.77 -0.49
N ASN A 522 18.95 -32.62 0.85
CA ASN A 522 18.62 -31.37 1.55
C ASN A 522 19.14 -31.42 3.00
N PHE A 523 19.72 -30.32 3.48
CA PHE A 523 20.11 -30.18 4.87
C PHE A 523 19.98 -28.72 5.33
N ASP A 524 19.96 -28.52 6.63
CA ASP A 524 20.09 -27.23 7.28
C ASP A 524 21.11 -27.32 8.42
N ALA A 525 21.79 -26.20 8.72
CA ALA A 525 22.87 -26.16 9.70
C ALA A 525 22.74 -24.97 10.65
N ALA A 526 23.04 -25.20 11.93
CA ALA A 526 23.10 -24.19 12.96
C ALA A 526 24.35 -24.38 13.83
N ILE A 527 24.74 -23.35 14.58
CA ILE A 527 25.92 -23.35 15.44
C ILE A 527 25.53 -23.07 16.90
N ASP A 528 26.13 -23.79 17.85
CA ASP A 528 25.91 -23.59 19.29
C ASP A 528 26.90 -22.59 19.90
N SER A 529 26.74 -22.27 21.19
CA SER A 529 27.58 -21.34 21.93
C SER A 529 29.04 -21.81 22.09
N ASP A 530 29.31 -23.09 21.92
CA ASP A 530 30.64 -23.68 21.95
C ASP A 530 31.31 -23.74 20.56
N ASN A 531 30.67 -23.12 19.54
CA ASN A 531 31.09 -23.12 18.13
C ASN A 531 31.07 -24.50 17.48
N THR A 532 30.16 -25.35 17.90
CA THR A 532 29.91 -26.64 17.29
C THR A 532 28.83 -26.53 16.23
N ILE A 533 29.05 -27.11 15.06
CA ILE A 533 28.07 -27.08 13.97
C ILE A 533 27.16 -28.32 14.09
N HIS A 534 25.88 -28.04 14.10
CA HIS A 534 24.79 -29.02 14.11
C HIS A 534 24.13 -29.03 12.74
N ILE A 535 24.04 -30.20 12.12
CA ILE A 535 23.45 -30.38 10.79
C ILE A 535 22.32 -31.39 10.90
N VAL A 536 21.21 -31.10 10.28
CA VAL A 536 20.11 -32.06 10.08
C VAL A 536 19.82 -32.19 8.60
N GLY A 537 19.67 -33.42 8.11
CA GLY A 537 19.43 -33.63 6.69
C GLY A 537 18.88 -35.02 6.40
N ILE A 538 18.50 -35.22 5.15
CA ILE A 538 18.17 -36.54 4.58
C ILE A 538 19.41 -37.07 3.93
N PHE A 539 19.96 -38.18 4.46
CA PHE A 539 21.22 -38.72 4.03
C PHE A 539 21.03 -40.12 3.42
N ASP A 540 21.65 -40.35 2.25
CA ASP A 540 21.69 -41.64 1.60
C ASP A 540 22.41 -42.69 2.52
N ASN A 541 21.77 -43.80 2.73
CA ASN A 541 22.35 -44.92 3.50
C ASN A 541 23.44 -45.72 2.73
N GLY A 542 23.80 -45.26 1.52
CA GLY A 542 24.85 -45.81 0.69
C GLY A 542 24.44 -46.96 -0.23
N ASP A 543 23.15 -47.19 -0.42
CA ASP A 543 22.61 -48.20 -1.33
C ASP A 543 22.22 -47.66 -2.72
N GLY A 544 22.24 -46.33 -2.89
CA GLY A 544 21.89 -45.63 -4.14
C GLY A 544 20.40 -45.68 -4.49
N ASP A 545 19.54 -45.96 -3.51
CA ASP A 545 18.11 -46.02 -3.65
C ASP A 545 17.47 -45.02 -2.67
N LEU A 546 16.93 -43.91 -3.20
CA LEU A 546 16.31 -42.80 -2.44
C LEU A 546 15.12 -43.25 -1.59
N ASP A 547 14.57 -44.45 -1.81
CA ASP A 547 13.42 -44.96 -1.06
C ASP A 547 13.74 -45.36 0.40
N ASN A 548 15.01 -45.35 0.81
CA ASN A 548 15.46 -45.80 2.13
C ASN A 548 16.31 -44.79 2.91
N ASP A 549 16.31 -43.53 2.49
CA ASP A 549 17.08 -42.49 3.15
C ASP A 549 16.57 -42.20 4.56
N SER A 550 17.45 -41.69 5.40
CA SER A 550 17.17 -41.45 6.80
C SER A 550 17.38 -40.00 7.18
N LEU A 551 16.42 -39.43 7.94
CA LEU A 551 16.63 -38.16 8.63
C LEU A 551 17.71 -38.36 9.69
N THR A 552 18.86 -37.74 9.48
CA THR A 552 20.05 -37.91 10.34
C THR A 552 20.50 -36.54 10.84
N TYR A 553 20.90 -36.51 12.08
CA TYR A 553 21.51 -35.36 12.73
C TYR A 553 23.01 -35.61 12.88
N TYR A 554 23.80 -34.64 12.46
CA TYR A 554 25.26 -34.62 12.60
C TYR A 554 25.70 -33.51 13.54
N HIS A 555 26.76 -33.77 14.24
CA HIS A 555 27.43 -32.88 15.15
C HIS A 555 28.91 -32.79 14.73
N LEU A 556 29.31 -31.64 14.16
CA LEU A 556 30.67 -31.43 13.70
C LEU A 556 31.47 -30.72 14.78
N LEU A 557 32.47 -31.38 15.31
CA LEU A 557 33.36 -30.83 16.32
C LEU A 557 34.49 -29.99 15.67
N SER A 558 34.96 -28.99 16.38
CA SER A 558 36.03 -28.09 15.92
C SER A 558 37.37 -28.79 15.66
N ASP A 559 37.55 -30.03 16.11
CA ASP A 559 38.73 -30.84 15.87
C ASP A 559 38.67 -31.67 14.54
N GLY A 560 37.59 -31.47 13.76
CA GLY A 560 37.37 -32.16 12.47
C GLY A 560 36.73 -33.55 12.62
N THR A 561 36.30 -33.94 13.81
CA THR A 561 35.53 -35.17 14.03
C THR A 561 34.05 -34.93 13.96
N SER A 562 33.28 -35.96 13.55
CA SER A 562 31.80 -35.89 13.53
C SER A 562 31.19 -37.02 14.36
N THR A 563 30.02 -36.78 14.91
CA THR A 563 29.14 -37.80 15.48
C THR A 563 27.76 -37.67 14.87
N ASN A 564 27.04 -38.77 14.69
CA ASN A 564 25.71 -38.74 14.10
C ASN A 564 24.68 -39.54 14.91
N PHE A 565 23.41 -39.16 14.74
CA PHE A 565 22.24 -39.85 15.27
C PHE A 565 21.15 -39.89 14.22
N THR A 566 20.66 -41.06 13.85
CA THR A 566 19.49 -41.19 13.00
C THR A 566 18.24 -40.85 13.82
N LEU A 567 17.54 -39.79 13.41
CA LEU A 567 16.34 -39.31 14.05
C LEU A 567 15.10 -40.10 13.62
N ASN A 568 15.05 -40.50 12.34
CA ASN A 568 13.98 -41.32 11.79
C ASN A 568 14.55 -42.21 10.69
N SER A 569 14.30 -43.51 10.77
CA SER A 569 14.74 -44.52 9.81
C SER A 569 13.62 -45.01 8.89
N SER A 570 12.45 -44.42 8.91
CA SER A 570 11.38 -44.77 7.97
C SER A 570 11.59 -44.03 6.66
N ALA A 571 11.44 -44.75 5.56
CA ALA A 571 11.58 -44.27 4.20
C ALA A 571 10.86 -42.94 4.01
N PHE A 572 11.59 -41.91 3.63
CA PHE A 572 11.03 -40.70 3.04
C PHE A 572 10.90 -41.02 1.56
N GLY A 573 9.67 -41.04 1.02
CA GLY A 573 9.45 -41.28 -0.41
C GLY A 573 10.16 -40.21 -1.26
N ASN A 574 10.38 -40.49 -2.53
CA ASN A 574 11.05 -39.68 -3.57
C ASN A 574 10.49 -38.26 -3.76
N ASP A 575 10.39 -37.44 -2.71
CA ASP A 575 9.92 -36.08 -2.82
C ASP A 575 11.10 -35.12 -2.63
N GLU A 576 11.62 -34.62 -3.76
CA GLU A 576 12.68 -33.58 -3.84
C GLU A 576 12.34 -32.26 -3.14
N ASN A 577 11.17 -32.18 -2.46
CA ASN A 577 10.63 -30.97 -1.83
C ASN A 577 10.45 -31.08 -0.31
N SER A 578 11.14 -31.95 0.39
CA SER A 578 11.05 -32.02 1.86
C SER A 578 11.76 -30.84 2.51
N SER A 579 11.03 -29.99 3.23
CA SER A 579 11.61 -28.87 3.99
C SER A 579 12.12 -29.37 5.35
N ILE A 580 13.37 -29.02 5.67
CA ILE A 580 14.01 -29.31 6.96
C ILE A 580 14.56 -28.01 7.51
N ALA A 581 14.45 -27.80 8.81
CA ALA A 581 15.05 -26.66 9.48
C ALA A 581 15.58 -27.05 10.87
N ILE A 582 16.73 -26.48 11.25
CA ILE A 582 17.33 -26.58 12.57
C ILE A 582 17.55 -25.20 13.19
N SER A 583 17.31 -25.09 14.48
CA SER A 583 17.69 -23.89 15.24
C SER A 583 18.26 -24.26 16.60
N ILE A 584 19.11 -23.40 17.14
CA ILE A 584 19.71 -23.55 18.45
C ILE A 584 19.17 -22.42 19.34
N SER A 585 18.57 -22.80 20.48
CA SER A 585 18.13 -21.80 21.47
C SER A 585 19.31 -21.29 22.32
N PRO A 586 19.14 -20.13 23.02
CA PRO A 586 20.23 -19.57 23.84
C PRO A 586 20.73 -20.44 24.99
N ASP A 587 20.05 -21.55 25.30
CA ASP A 587 20.46 -22.56 26.30
C ASP A 587 21.10 -23.80 25.62
N ASP A 588 21.51 -23.68 24.36
CA ASP A 588 22.07 -24.73 23.49
C ASP A 588 21.13 -25.93 23.25
N SER A 589 19.81 -25.74 23.42
CA SER A 589 18.84 -26.74 23.03
C SER A 589 18.64 -26.76 21.51
N VAL A 590 18.77 -27.92 20.90
CA VAL A 590 18.61 -28.11 19.45
C VAL A 590 17.13 -28.37 19.12
N HIS A 591 16.59 -27.60 18.20
CA HIS A 591 15.24 -27.72 17.70
C HIS A 591 15.27 -28.07 16.21
N VAL A 592 14.60 -29.17 15.83
CA VAL A 592 14.50 -29.65 14.46
C VAL A 592 13.04 -29.66 14.02
N VAL A 593 12.76 -29.09 12.86
CA VAL A 593 11.45 -29.15 12.21
C VAL A 593 11.62 -29.78 10.84
N HIS A 594 10.75 -30.72 10.50
CA HIS A 594 10.73 -31.31 9.17
C HIS A 594 9.30 -31.53 8.69
N GLU A 595 9.08 -31.42 7.40
CA GLU A 595 7.81 -31.72 6.76
C GLU A 595 7.81 -33.18 6.28
N THR A 596 6.75 -33.95 6.64
CA THR A 596 6.54 -35.31 6.10
C THR A 596 5.26 -35.31 5.28
N TYR A 597 5.35 -35.69 4.02
CA TYR A 597 4.16 -36.00 3.21
C TYR A 597 3.75 -37.45 3.46
N ASP A 598 2.56 -37.64 4.03
CA ASP A 598 1.94 -38.96 4.09
C ASP A 598 1.24 -39.21 2.75
N LEU A 599 1.88 -39.99 1.89
CA LEU A 599 1.23 -40.52 0.68
C LEU A 599 0.22 -41.58 1.12
N GLY A 600 -1.01 -41.15 1.51
CA GLY A 600 -2.15 -41.97 1.90
C GLY A 600 -2.69 -42.90 0.81
#